data_9ff41affaabf33b5b3a9d01c4f13129c
#
_entry.id   9ff41affaabf33b5b3a9d01c4f13129c
#
_cell.length_a   1.000
_cell.length_b   1.000
_cell.length_c   1.000
_cell.angle_alpha   90.00
_cell.angle_beta   90.00
_cell.angle_gamma   90.00
#
_symmetry.space_group_name_H-M   'P 1'
#
loop_
_entity.id
_entity.type
_entity.pdbx_description
1 polymer ?
#
loop_
_entity_poly.entity_id
_entity_poly.type
_entity_poly.pdbx_seq_one_letter_code
_entity_poly.pdbx_strand_id
1 'polypeptide(L)'
;MPPLFSSVTLACSSARAGRSLKKLSLIATVSLLLAPNAPVHAAKAEHQPDLSAIQTVVVIFAENRSFDNLYRGFPGAETSANLPPDNFQQKDRDGSVLKELPPVWGGLTARGIPNPITQSMTEHLPNKPFAVDDPAGFNVPLNTLTHDLWHRFYQNQMQINHGKNDMFVAWADTGAMPMGYWNGSHMKMWKIAEKYTMVDHFFMGAFGSSFLNHQWLACACAPFYPNADTSPSHPSIVTANTAGDALIVAANSPHSAINGVPKFVRDGNLTPDFHAVNTMQPAYQPSGNKPADGQDPRFADPSRPTTLPPQTIPTVGDRLSEKNISWAWFSGAWQHVLDHGNAYPMPDFQYHHQPYNFYANYAPGTAAREQHLQDGGLNGSRFIKLIDEGKLPQVSFYKPQGNLNEHSGYADIESGDSHIADLISHLEKSPQWQHMLVIVTYDENGGLWDHVAPPKGDRWGPGSRIPAIIVSPFARRHYVDKTVQDTTSIIKFLTERYALRPLDGLVQRDQAIEASTGKPLGDLTGALILPKAK
;
A
#
# COMPACT_ATOMS: atom_id res chain seq x y z
N MET A 1 -47.66 -6.43 36.84
CA MET A 1 -48.69 -7.37 36.35
C MET A 1 -48.24 -7.87 34.99
N PRO A 2 -47.91 -9.16 34.81
CA PRO A 2 -47.80 -9.77 33.48
C PRO A 2 -49.16 -10.40 33.10
N PRO A 3 -49.47 -10.68 31.89
CA PRO A 3 -49.22 -11.98 31.27
C PRO A 3 -48.99 -11.89 29.72
N LEU A 4 -48.87 -12.90 28.91
CA LEU A 4 -49.02 -14.33 28.86
C LEU A 4 -48.33 -14.88 27.62
N PHE A 5 -47.76 -16.05 27.75
CA PHE A 5 -47.23 -16.91 26.66
C PHE A 5 -48.36 -17.44 25.76
N SER A 6 -48.07 -17.66 24.47
CA SER A 6 -48.81 -18.61 23.66
C SER A 6 -47.87 -19.35 22.71
N SER A 7 -47.64 -20.60 23.03
CA SER A 7 -46.98 -21.63 22.24
C SER A 7 -47.96 -22.21 21.22
N VAL A 8 -47.54 -22.38 19.96
CA VAL A 8 -48.26 -23.19 18.97
C VAL A 8 -47.37 -24.35 18.56
N THR A 9 -47.81 -25.54 18.97
CA THR A 9 -47.29 -26.85 18.55
C THR A 9 -48.01 -27.25 17.27
N LEU A 10 -47.29 -27.68 16.24
CA LEU A 10 -47.89 -28.39 15.11
C LEU A 10 -47.35 -29.81 15.02
N ALA A 11 -48.29 -30.72 14.98
CA ALA A 11 -48.13 -32.14 15.05
C ALA A 11 -47.73 -32.77 13.70
N CYS A 12 -46.96 -33.83 13.81
CA CYS A 12 -46.64 -34.81 12.78
C CYS A 12 -47.87 -35.64 12.41
N SER A 13 -48.13 -35.88 11.13
CA SER A 13 -48.96 -36.99 10.68
C SER A 13 -48.24 -37.80 9.62
N SER A 14 -48.01 -39.06 9.95
CA SER A 14 -47.50 -40.14 9.14
C SER A 14 -48.61 -40.73 8.27
N ALA A 15 -48.34 -41.00 6.99
CA ALA A 15 -49.15 -41.90 6.20
C ALA A 15 -48.23 -42.93 5.51
N ARG A 16 -48.37 -44.18 5.92
CA ARG A 16 -47.82 -45.39 5.24
C ARG A 16 -48.74 -45.75 4.10
N ALA A 17 -48.18 -46.07 2.95
CA ALA A 17 -48.79 -47.02 2.00
C ALA A 17 -47.69 -47.81 1.28
N GLY A 18 -47.68 -49.08 1.53
CA GLY A 18 -46.82 -50.06 0.87
C GLY A 18 -47.39 -50.53 -0.44
N ARG A 19 -46.52 -50.99 -1.35
CA ARG A 19 -46.79 -52.13 -2.27
C ARG A 19 -45.57 -52.54 -3.02
N SER A 20 -45.20 -53.79 -2.78
CA SER A 20 -44.86 -54.87 -3.71
C SER A 20 -43.65 -54.79 -4.65
N LEU A 21 -42.70 -55.70 -4.35
CA LEU A 21 -41.58 -56.13 -5.21
C LEU A 21 -42.07 -56.70 -6.53
N LYS A 22 -41.38 -56.34 -7.63
CA LYS A 22 -41.09 -57.26 -8.75
C LYS A 22 -39.61 -57.18 -9.11
N LYS A 23 -38.93 -58.30 -8.92
CA LYS A 23 -37.55 -58.55 -9.42
C LYS A 23 -37.58 -58.64 -10.94
N LEU A 24 -36.78 -57.84 -11.60
CA LEU A 24 -36.34 -58.06 -12.99
C LEU A 24 -34.81 -58.12 -12.98
N SER A 25 -34.26 -59.30 -13.22
CA SER A 25 -32.84 -59.50 -13.48
C SER A 25 -32.52 -59.02 -14.90
N LEU A 26 -31.68 -58.02 -15.05
CA LEU A 26 -31.08 -57.67 -16.33
C LEU A 26 -29.60 -58.01 -16.27
N ILE A 27 -29.21 -59.00 -17.07
CA ILE A 27 -27.82 -59.41 -17.30
C ILE A 27 -27.23 -58.36 -18.24
N ALA A 28 -26.34 -57.49 -17.72
CA ALA A 28 -25.57 -56.55 -18.53
C ALA A 28 -24.22 -57.20 -18.89
N THR A 29 -24.06 -57.56 -20.15
CA THR A 29 -22.80 -57.99 -20.74
C THR A 29 -21.86 -56.79 -20.81
N VAL A 30 -20.78 -56.80 -20.03
CA VAL A 30 -19.72 -55.78 -20.09
C VAL A 30 -18.79 -56.15 -21.26
N SER A 31 -18.92 -55.44 -22.36
CA SER A 31 -17.93 -55.47 -23.45
C SER A 31 -16.79 -54.52 -23.08
N LEU A 32 -15.62 -55.14 -22.74
CA LEU A 32 -14.37 -54.40 -22.55
C LEU A 32 -13.89 -53.89 -23.92
N LEU A 33 -14.15 -52.61 -24.21
CA LEU A 33 -13.47 -51.91 -25.30
C LEU A 33 -12.08 -51.50 -24.80
N LEU A 34 -11.04 -52.18 -25.29
CA LEU A 34 -9.65 -51.74 -25.19
C LEU A 34 -9.48 -50.45 -26.00
N ALA A 35 -9.49 -49.31 -25.33
CA ALA A 35 -9.07 -48.07 -25.92
C ALA A 35 -7.52 -48.05 -26.02
N PRO A 36 -6.95 -47.61 -27.15
CA PRO A 36 -5.50 -47.50 -27.27
C PRO A 36 -4.97 -46.46 -26.28
N ASN A 37 -3.92 -46.83 -25.51
CA ASN A 37 -3.18 -45.96 -24.64
C ASN A 37 -2.66 -44.75 -25.44
N ALA A 38 -3.33 -43.61 -25.32
CA ALA A 38 -2.72 -42.34 -25.71
C ALA A 38 -1.50 -42.10 -24.78
N PRO A 39 -0.36 -41.68 -25.31
CA PRO A 39 0.78 -41.39 -24.47
C PRO A 39 0.39 -40.25 -23.53
N VAL A 40 0.36 -40.53 -22.24
CA VAL A 40 0.34 -39.52 -21.20
C VAL A 40 1.63 -38.72 -21.40
N HIS A 41 1.51 -37.55 -22.01
CA HIS A 41 2.60 -36.59 -21.97
C HIS A 41 2.81 -36.27 -20.48
N ALA A 42 3.88 -36.85 -19.92
CA ALA A 42 4.36 -36.44 -18.61
C ALA A 42 4.56 -34.90 -18.69
N ALA A 43 3.71 -34.15 -18.02
CA ALA A 43 3.95 -32.72 -17.80
C ALA A 43 5.38 -32.64 -17.27
N LYS A 44 6.25 -31.95 -18.01
CA LYS A 44 7.60 -31.64 -17.51
C LYS A 44 7.39 -31.04 -16.13
N ALA A 45 7.91 -31.69 -15.11
CA ALA A 45 7.97 -31.10 -13.77
C ALA A 45 8.67 -29.75 -13.95
N GLU A 46 7.91 -28.66 -13.84
CA GLU A 46 8.49 -27.34 -13.78
C GLU A 46 9.38 -27.34 -12.54
N HIS A 47 10.68 -27.30 -12.76
CA HIS A 47 11.63 -27.21 -11.67
C HIS A 47 11.41 -25.88 -10.97
N GLN A 48 11.05 -25.94 -9.69
CA GLN A 48 10.89 -24.76 -8.84
C GLN A 48 12.18 -23.91 -8.85
N PRO A 49 12.07 -22.58 -8.92
CA PRO A 49 13.22 -21.69 -8.85
C PRO A 49 13.92 -21.82 -7.49
N ASP A 50 15.24 -21.78 -7.48
CA ASP A 50 16.03 -21.80 -6.23
C ASP A 50 16.06 -20.41 -5.59
N LEU A 51 15.10 -20.13 -4.73
CA LEU A 51 15.06 -18.88 -3.98
C LEU A 51 16.25 -18.71 -3.02
N SER A 52 16.98 -19.80 -2.68
CA SER A 52 18.14 -19.73 -1.78
C SER A 52 19.33 -19.00 -2.39
N ALA A 53 19.34 -18.81 -3.71
CA ALA A 53 20.31 -17.97 -4.40
C ALA A 53 20.26 -16.50 -3.92
N ILE A 54 19.10 -16.02 -3.46
CA ILE A 54 18.92 -14.69 -2.87
C ILE A 54 19.20 -14.78 -1.37
N GLN A 55 20.28 -14.16 -0.92
CA GLN A 55 20.72 -14.17 0.48
C GLN A 55 20.41 -12.85 1.20
N THR A 56 20.32 -11.75 0.47
CA THR A 56 20.01 -10.42 1.01
C THR A 56 18.83 -9.83 0.24
N VAL A 57 17.80 -9.43 0.97
CA VAL A 57 16.62 -8.72 0.42
C VAL A 57 16.61 -7.31 0.99
N VAL A 58 16.53 -6.31 0.13
CA VAL A 58 16.41 -4.90 0.48
C VAL A 58 15.10 -4.36 -0.07
N VAL A 59 14.26 -3.78 0.79
CA VAL A 59 13.03 -3.11 0.40
C VAL A 59 13.21 -1.61 0.65
N ILE A 60 13.19 -0.80 -0.41
CA ILE A 60 13.20 0.66 -0.33
C ILE A 60 11.76 1.13 -0.52
N PHE A 61 11.21 1.81 0.49
CA PHE A 61 9.79 2.15 0.58
C PHE A 61 9.63 3.68 0.51
N ALA A 62 9.43 4.20 -0.73
CA ALA A 62 9.21 5.61 -1.03
C ALA A 62 7.77 6.05 -0.68
N GLU A 63 7.38 7.27 -0.98
CA GLU A 63 6.06 7.80 -0.62
C GLU A 63 5.31 8.46 -1.75
N ASN A 64 4.04 8.14 -1.76
CA ASN A 64 2.88 8.85 -2.24
C ASN A 64 2.90 9.17 -3.74
N ARG A 65 3.11 8.16 -4.59
CA ARG A 65 3.01 8.32 -6.05
C ARG A 65 2.25 7.17 -6.70
N SER A 66 1.23 7.49 -7.51
CA SER A 66 0.64 6.50 -8.40
C SER A 66 1.56 6.20 -9.58
N PHE A 67 1.33 5.07 -10.26
CA PHE A 67 2.12 4.71 -11.44
C PHE A 67 1.98 5.75 -12.56
N ASP A 68 0.75 6.17 -12.89
CA ASP A 68 0.54 7.17 -13.94
C ASP A 68 1.10 8.55 -13.58
N ASN A 69 1.28 8.87 -12.31
CA ASN A 69 1.84 10.16 -11.91
C ASN A 69 3.31 10.33 -12.35
N LEU A 70 4.13 9.27 -12.27
CA LEU A 70 5.57 9.33 -12.57
C LEU A 70 5.99 8.49 -13.79
N TYR A 71 5.28 7.38 -14.08
CA TYR A 71 5.67 6.41 -15.10
C TYR A 71 4.67 6.34 -16.27
N ARG A 72 3.81 7.34 -16.42
CA ARG A 72 2.90 7.44 -17.57
C ARG A 72 3.71 7.43 -18.86
N GLY A 73 3.45 6.45 -19.72
CA GLY A 73 4.21 6.27 -20.97
C GLY A 73 5.50 5.44 -20.82
N PHE A 74 5.72 4.76 -19.70
CA PHE A 74 6.86 3.85 -19.55
C PHE A 74 6.81 2.73 -20.61
N PRO A 75 7.91 2.48 -21.36
CA PRO A 75 7.91 1.53 -22.46
C PRO A 75 7.51 0.11 -22.02
N GLY A 76 6.50 -0.47 -22.67
CA GLY A 76 6.01 -1.84 -22.40
C GLY A 76 5.01 -1.98 -21.27
N ALA A 77 4.83 -0.95 -20.42
CA ALA A 77 3.79 -0.93 -19.40
C ALA A 77 2.41 -0.61 -19.98
N GLU A 78 1.36 -0.96 -19.24
CA GLU A 78 0.02 -0.47 -19.51
C GLU A 78 -0.05 1.01 -19.16
N THR A 79 -0.34 1.84 -20.16
CA THR A 79 -0.22 3.30 -20.04
C THR A 79 -1.47 4.04 -20.48
N SER A 80 -1.82 5.08 -19.74
CA SER A 80 -2.87 6.02 -20.11
C SER A 80 -2.45 6.99 -21.22
N ALA A 81 -1.19 7.03 -21.64
CA ALA A 81 -0.68 8.01 -22.62
C ALA A 81 -1.38 7.93 -23.98
N ASN A 82 -1.84 6.75 -24.38
CA ASN A 82 -2.43 6.49 -25.69
C ASN A 82 -3.94 6.11 -25.62
N LEU A 83 -4.56 6.21 -24.45
CA LEU A 83 -5.98 5.88 -24.29
C LEU A 83 -6.89 6.97 -24.88
N PRO A 84 -8.06 6.60 -25.43
CA PRO A 84 -9.09 7.55 -25.79
C PRO A 84 -9.53 8.42 -24.60
N PRO A 85 -9.97 9.66 -24.84
CA PRO A 85 -10.39 10.58 -23.78
C PRO A 85 -11.46 10.00 -22.84
N ASP A 86 -12.36 9.17 -23.35
CA ASP A 86 -13.45 8.59 -22.55
C ASP A 86 -12.98 7.63 -21.46
N ASN A 87 -11.74 7.14 -21.53
CA ASN A 87 -11.18 6.20 -20.57
C ASN A 87 -10.72 6.85 -19.25
N PHE A 88 -10.61 8.18 -19.18
CA PHE A 88 -10.14 8.88 -18.00
C PHE A 88 -11.04 10.02 -17.56
N GLN A 89 -12.26 10.11 -18.11
CA GLN A 89 -13.24 11.12 -17.70
C GLN A 89 -13.63 10.95 -16.24
N GLN A 90 -13.45 12.01 -15.50
CA GLN A 90 -13.84 12.07 -14.09
C GLN A 90 -15.32 12.49 -13.99
N LYS A 91 -15.97 11.98 -12.95
CA LYS A 91 -17.36 12.26 -12.60
C LYS A 91 -17.46 13.18 -11.40
N ASP A 92 -18.58 13.85 -11.30
CA ASP A 92 -18.97 14.59 -10.11
C ASP A 92 -19.61 13.67 -9.04
N ARG A 93 -19.88 14.21 -7.87
CA ARG A 93 -20.46 13.52 -6.70
C ARG A 93 -21.83 12.92 -6.97
N ASP A 94 -22.59 13.45 -7.91
CA ASP A 94 -23.88 12.92 -8.35
C ASP A 94 -23.74 11.80 -9.42
N GLY A 95 -22.51 11.47 -9.84
CA GLY A 95 -22.21 10.45 -10.84
C GLY A 95 -22.28 10.96 -12.29
N SER A 96 -22.60 12.23 -12.52
CA SER A 96 -22.55 12.83 -13.85
C SER A 96 -21.11 13.07 -14.31
N VAL A 97 -20.86 12.97 -15.63
CA VAL A 97 -19.54 13.26 -16.19
C VAL A 97 -19.28 14.75 -16.11
N LEU A 98 -18.14 15.14 -15.55
CA LEU A 98 -17.71 16.54 -15.48
C LEU A 98 -17.37 17.06 -16.88
N LYS A 99 -17.79 18.28 -17.21
CA LYS A 99 -17.43 18.95 -18.46
C LYS A 99 -15.98 19.45 -18.46
N GLU A 100 -15.48 19.82 -17.28
CA GLU A 100 -14.14 20.29 -17.00
C GLU A 100 -13.71 19.79 -15.62
N LEU A 101 -12.40 19.75 -15.35
CA LEU A 101 -11.90 19.44 -14.01
C LEU A 101 -12.26 20.56 -13.03
N PRO A 102 -12.50 20.25 -11.74
CA PRO A 102 -12.61 21.29 -10.73
C PRO A 102 -11.33 22.12 -10.68
N PRO A 103 -11.41 23.44 -10.44
CA PRO A 103 -10.19 24.22 -10.21
C PRO A 103 -9.43 23.69 -8.99
N VAL A 104 -8.12 23.93 -8.93
CA VAL A 104 -7.32 23.54 -7.78
C VAL A 104 -7.74 24.36 -6.56
N TRP A 105 -8.26 23.68 -5.55
CA TRP A 105 -8.54 24.26 -4.25
C TRP A 105 -7.26 24.34 -3.42
N GLY A 106 -7.30 24.96 -2.23
CA GLY A 106 -6.13 25.15 -1.39
C GLY A 106 -5.35 23.87 -1.08
N GLY A 107 -6.07 22.82 -0.66
CA GLY A 107 -5.44 21.58 -0.21
C GLY A 107 -4.52 21.77 0.99
N LEU A 108 -3.78 20.69 1.35
CA LEU A 108 -2.74 20.76 2.37
C LEU A 108 -1.42 21.25 1.73
N THR A 109 -0.68 22.04 2.46
CA THR A 109 0.63 22.53 2.03
C THR A 109 1.66 22.31 3.13
N ALA A 110 2.91 22.10 2.73
CA ALA A 110 3.98 22.01 3.68
C ALA A 110 4.23 23.39 4.31
N ARG A 111 3.80 23.54 5.56
CA ARG A 111 4.17 24.61 6.51
C ARG A 111 4.34 26.02 5.91
N GLY A 112 3.38 26.44 5.07
CA GLY A 112 3.35 27.78 4.50
C GLY A 112 4.15 27.95 3.21
N ILE A 113 4.63 26.88 2.59
CA ILE A 113 5.20 26.94 1.24
C ILE A 113 4.06 27.19 0.26
N PRO A 114 4.13 28.25 -0.58
CA PRO A 114 3.12 28.52 -1.59
C PRO A 114 3.04 27.40 -2.61
N ASN A 115 1.82 27.01 -2.97
CA ASN A 115 1.62 26.06 -4.06
C ASN A 115 1.97 26.68 -5.41
N PRO A 116 2.72 25.98 -6.27
CA PRO A 116 3.06 26.49 -7.59
C PRO A 116 1.87 26.52 -8.54
N ILE A 117 0.87 25.63 -8.34
CA ILE A 117 -0.34 25.54 -9.16
C ILE A 117 -1.50 26.13 -8.37
N THR A 118 -2.03 27.26 -8.84
CA THR A 118 -3.08 28.00 -8.16
C THR A 118 -4.46 27.73 -8.76
N GLN A 119 -5.51 28.15 -8.05
CA GLN A 119 -6.89 28.06 -8.53
C GLN A 119 -7.05 28.75 -9.88
N SER A 120 -6.58 29.99 -10.03
CA SER A 120 -6.74 30.79 -11.27
C SER A 120 -6.01 30.19 -12.48
N MET A 121 -4.95 29.40 -12.25
CA MET A 121 -4.23 28.69 -13.34
C MET A 121 -4.98 27.46 -13.84
N THR A 122 -5.96 26.99 -13.09
CA THR A 122 -6.63 25.70 -13.32
C THR A 122 -8.12 25.83 -13.61
N GLU A 123 -8.63 27.06 -13.72
CA GLU A 123 -9.98 27.32 -14.19
C GLU A 123 -10.15 26.79 -15.62
N HIS A 124 -11.21 26.03 -15.86
CA HIS A 124 -11.57 25.46 -17.17
C HIS A 124 -10.59 24.41 -17.73
N LEU A 125 -9.86 23.68 -16.88
CA LEU A 125 -9.07 22.55 -17.36
C LEU A 125 -9.96 21.46 -17.96
N PRO A 126 -9.60 20.93 -19.16
CA PRO A 126 -10.32 19.80 -19.75
C PRO A 126 -10.35 18.59 -18.80
N ASN A 127 -11.46 17.82 -18.81
CA ASN A 127 -11.62 16.62 -18.00
C ASN A 127 -10.73 15.47 -18.53
N LYS A 128 -9.43 15.57 -18.27
CA LYS A 128 -8.37 14.61 -18.64
C LYS A 128 -7.11 14.83 -17.80
N PRO A 129 -6.18 13.85 -17.75
CA PRO A 129 -4.86 14.07 -17.16
C PRO A 129 -4.09 15.21 -17.81
N PHE A 130 -3.31 15.95 -17.03
CA PHE A 130 -2.48 17.06 -17.48
C PHE A 130 -1.04 16.97 -16.98
N ALA A 131 -0.08 17.40 -17.82
CA ALA A 131 1.31 17.44 -17.44
C ALA A 131 1.60 18.65 -16.53
N VAL A 132 2.18 18.39 -15.37
CA VAL A 132 2.55 19.42 -14.37
C VAL A 132 3.79 20.18 -14.81
N ASP A 133 4.70 19.50 -15.49
CA ASP A 133 6.00 20.01 -15.94
C ASP A 133 6.01 20.44 -17.42
N ASP A 134 4.86 20.51 -18.09
CA ASP A 134 4.78 20.96 -19.49
C ASP A 134 5.27 22.43 -19.59
N PRO A 135 6.34 22.69 -20.35
CA PRO A 135 6.86 24.06 -20.54
C PRO A 135 5.85 25.02 -21.20
N ALA A 136 4.90 24.50 -21.96
CA ALA A 136 3.79 25.29 -22.54
C ALA A 136 2.59 25.42 -21.60
N GLY A 137 2.59 24.69 -20.49
CA GLY A 137 1.53 24.67 -19.48
C GLY A 137 1.97 25.28 -18.16
N PHE A 138 1.98 24.46 -17.09
CA PHE A 138 2.30 24.92 -15.73
C PHE A 138 3.81 25.11 -15.52
N ASN A 139 4.64 24.40 -16.25
CA ASN A 139 6.10 24.48 -16.22
C ASN A 139 6.69 24.36 -14.79
N VAL A 140 6.15 23.43 -13.99
CA VAL A 140 6.60 23.17 -12.62
C VAL A 140 7.66 22.08 -12.66
N PRO A 141 8.93 22.36 -12.32
CA PRO A 141 10.00 21.35 -12.39
C PRO A 141 9.92 20.35 -11.23
N LEU A 142 10.58 19.18 -11.42
CA LEU A 142 10.56 18.04 -10.47
C LEU A 142 11.07 18.38 -9.06
N ASN A 143 11.89 19.43 -8.92
CA ASN A 143 12.44 19.89 -7.64
C ASN A 143 11.50 20.89 -6.91
N THR A 144 10.23 20.92 -7.26
CA THR A 144 9.25 21.83 -6.67
C THR A 144 8.26 21.05 -5.79
N LEU A 145 8.01 21.60 -4.60
CA LEU A 145 6.95 21.10 -3.73
C LEU A 145 5.58 21.43 -4.31
N THR A 146 4.69 20.46 -4.35
CA THR A 146 3.31 20.61 -4.79
C THR A 146 2.33 20.43 -3.63
N HIS A 147 1.03 20.50 -3.89
CA HIS A 147 0.01 20.19 -2.89
C HIS A 147 0.19 18.77 -2.36
N ASP A 148 -0.08 18.59 -1.06
CA ASP A 148 -0.44 17.31 -0.48
C ASP A 148 -1.94 17.07 -0.71
N LEU A 149 -2.31 15.91 -1.18
CA LEU A 149 -3.69 15.56 -1.52
C LEU A 149 -4.28 14.64 -0.44
N TRP A 150 -5.60 14.66 -0.27
CA TRP A 150 -6.23 13.63 0.55
C TRP A 150 -5.98 12.23 -0.02
N HIS A 151 -5.31 11.43 0.76
CA HIS A 151 -4.97 10.03 0.51
C HIS A 151 -5.37 9.16 1.71
N ARG A 152 -6.62 9.33 2.17
CA ARG A 152 -7.19 8.66 3.34
C ARG A 152 -8.00 7.44 2.92
N PHE A 153 -8.20 6.49 3.84
CA PHE A 153 -8.79 5.18 3.59
C PHE A 153 -10.16 5.24 2.86
N TYR A 154 -11.09 6.02 3.36
CA TYR A 154 -12.41 6.11 2.75
C TYR A 154 -12.42 6.96 1.49
N GLN A 155 -11.67 8.07 1.48
CA GLN A 155 -11.57 8.92 0.29
C GLN A 155 -11.02 8.14 -0.89
N ASN A 156 -10.00 7.29 -0.68
CA ASN A 156 -9.44 6.49 -1.76
C ASN A 156 -10.45 5.44 -2.29
N GLN A 157 -11.24 4.80 -1.43
CA GLN A 157 -12.32 3.92 -1.88
C GLN A 157 -13.37 4.66 -2.71
N MET A 158 -13.78 5.86 -2.24
CA MET A 158 -14.73 6.71 -2.97
C MET A 158 -14.14 7.19 -4.30
N GLN A 159 -12.84 7.52 -4.35
CA GLN A 159 -12.11 7.90 -5.57
C GLN A 159 -12.06 6.77 -6.59
N ILE A 160 -11.75 5.55 -6.14
CA ILE A 160 -11.69 4.34 -6.97
C ILE A 160 -13.08 3.94 -7.50
N ASN A 161 -14.16 4.25 -6.80
CA ASN A 161 -15.54 4.01 -7.21
C ASN A 161 -15.75 2.57 -7.74
N HIS A 162 -15.49 1.57 -6.89
CA HIS A 162 -15.62 0.15 -7.22
C HIS A 162 -14.82 -0.29 -8.47
N GLY A 163 -13.60 0.24 -8.64
CA GLY A 163 -12.67 -0.10 -9.73
C GLY A 163 -12.86 0.71 -11.01
N LYS A 164 -13.69 1.76 -11.03
CA LYS A 164 -13.86 2.61 -12.22
C LYS A 164 -12.80 3.71 -12.30
N ASN A 165 -12.18 4.08 -11.21
CA ASN A 165 -11.18 5.14 -11.09
C ASN A 165 -11.66 6.50 -11.66
N ASP A 166 -12.96 6.79 -11.55
CA ASP A 166 -13.62 7.90 -12.22
C ASP A 166 -14.15 8.99 -11.27
N MET A 167 -13.80 8.92 -9.95
CA MET A 167 -14.25 9.92 -8.98
C MET A 167 -13.10 10.53 -8.15
N PHE A 168 -11.87 10.52 -8.68
CA PHE A 168 -10.71 11.05 -7.96
C PHE A 168 -10.87 12.53 -7.64
N VAL A 169 -11.29 13.35 -8.60
CA VAL A 169 -11.49 14.79 -8.37
C VAL A 169 -12.75 15.11 -7.56
N ALA A 170 -13.75 14.22 -7.57
CA ALA A 170 -14.97 14.39 -6.78
C ALA A 170 -14.71 14.33 -5.27
N TRP A 171 -13.78 13.48 -4.86
CA TRP A 171 -13.48 13.18 -3.46
C TRP A 171 -12.08 13.63 -3.03
N ALA A 172 -11.48 14.58 -3.75
CA ALA A 172 -10.24 15.25 -3.38
C ALA A 172 -10.49 16.57 -2.67
N ASP A 173 -9.52 17.03 -1.90
CA ASP A 173 -9.47 18.37 -1.29
C ASP A 173 -8.79 19.40 -2.22
N THR A 174 -8.14 18.94 -3.29
CA THR A 174 -7.27 19.74 -4.15
C THR A 174 -7.82 19.92 -5.58
N GLY A 175 -9.09 19.60 -5.82
CA GLY A 175 -9.71 19.78 -7.14
C GLY A 175 -9.05 18.94 -8.23
N ALA A 176 -8.45 19.59 -9.24
CA ALA A 176 -7.86 18.92 -10.41
C ALA A 176 -6.57 18.15 -10.13
N MET A 177 -5.87 18.42 -9.02
CA MET A 177 -4.51 17.90 -8.77
C MET A 177 -4.36 16.38 -8.85
N PRO A 178 -5.36 15.54 -8.47
CA PRO A 178 -5.27 14.09 -8.67
C PRO A 178 -4.94 13.67 -10.10
N MET A 179 -5.34 14.45 -11.11
CA MET A 179 -5.13 14.18 -12.53
C MET A 179 -3.78 14.67 -13.06
N GLY A 180 -2.96 15.31 -12.23
CA GLY A 180 -1.62 15.77 -12.58
C GLY A 180 -0.61 14.64 -12.71
N TYR A 181 0.23 14.68 -13.75
CA TYR A 181 1.36 13.77 -13.93
C TYR A 181 2.62 14.50 -14.36
N TRP A 182 3.76 13.85 -14.17
CA TRP A 182 5.09 14.35 -14.53
C TRP A 182 5.66 13.56 -15.69
N ASN A 183 6.49 14.18 -16.51
CA ASN A 183 7.33 13.46 -17.46
C ASN A 183 8.50 12.78 -16.73
N GLY A 184 8.27 11.58 -16.21
CA GLY A 184 9.27 10.84 -15.46
C GLY A 184 10.48 10.36 -16.28
N SER A 185 10.48 10.48 -17.61
CA SER A 185 11.56 9.97 -18.46
C SER A 185 12.95 10.56 -18.16
N HIS A 186 13.00 11.69 -17.47
CA HIS A 186 14.24 12.34 -17.01
C HIS A 186 14.69 11.88 -15.62
N MET A 187 13.88 11.13 -14.89
CA MET A 187 14.19 10.60 -13.57
C MET A 187 15.31 9.53 -13.66
N LYS A 188 16.16 9.48 -12.65
CA LYS A 188 17.20 8.45 -12.52
C LYS A 188 16.58 7.08 -12.29
N MET A 189 15.51 7.00 -11.49
CA MET A 189 14.77 5.76 -11.23
C MET A 189 14.05 5.24 -12.48
N TRP A 190 13.62 6.11 -13.39
CA TRP A 190 13.11 5.67 -14.70
C TRP A 190 14.19 4.91 -15.49
N LYS A 191 15.44 5.43 -15.52
CA LYS A 191 16.57 4.76 -16.19
C LYS A 191 16.96 3.44 -15.53
N ILE A 192 16.83 3.36 -14.20
CA ILE A 192 17.01 2.11 -13.46
C ILE A 192 15.92 1.11 -13.83
N ALA A 193 14.66 1.54 -13.90
CA ALA A 193 13.55 0.70 -14.33
C ALA A 193 13.71 0.19 -15.77
N GLU A 194 14.18 1.04 -16.70
CA GLU A 194 14.52 0.61 -18.08
C GLU A 194 15.64 -0.45 -18.10
N LYS A 195 16.60 -0.37 -17.19
CA LYS A 195 17.73 -1.32 -17.10
C LYS A 195 17.31 -2.66 -16.49
N TYR A 196 16.39 -2.67 -15.56
CA TYR A 196 15.99 -3.84 -14.77
C TYR A 196 14.57 -4.30 -15.08
N THR A 197 13.75 -4.57 -14.06
CA THR A 197 12.36 -4.97 -14.25
C THR A 197 11.42 -3.93 -13.63
N MET A 198 10.51 -3.39 -14.41
CA MET A 198 9.34 -2.66 -13.94
C MET A 198 8.21 -3.66 -13.65
N VAL A 199 7.58 -3.59 -12.50
CA VAL A 199 6.37 -4.35 -12.20
C VAL A 199 5.17 -3.46 -12.54
N ASP A 200 4.46 -3.82 -13.60
CA ASP A 200 3.40 -2.98 -14.19
C ASP A 200 2.12 -2.98 -13.34
N HIS A 201 1.71 -4.14 -12.81
CA HIS A 201 0.50 -4.29 -12.03
C HIS A 201 0.82 -4.49 -10.54
N PHE A 202 1.50 -3.51 -9.94
CA PHE A 202 1.76 -3.48 -8.51
C PHE A 202 0.83 -2.49 -7.82
N PHE A 203 0.10 -2.95 -6.82
CA PHE A 203 -0.92 -2.16 -6.13
C PHE A 203 -0.53 -1.90 -4.66
N MET A 204 -0.94 -0.76 -4.11
CA MET A 204 -0.75 -0.50 -2.69
C MET A 204 -1.57 -1.49 -1.84
N GLY A 205 -1.05 -1.89 -0.70
CA GLY A 205 -1.59 -2.96 0.14
C GLY A 205 -2.97 -2.66 0.72
N ALA A 206 -3.25 -1.40 1.01
CA ALA A 206 -4.53 -0.97 1.55
C ALA A 206 -5.00 0.32 0.89
N PHE A 207 -6.31 0.61 0.96
CA PHE A 207 -6.84 1.90 0.51
C PHE A 207 -6.27 3.05 1.31
N GLY A 208 -5.72 4.06 0.64
CA GLY A 208 -5.18 5.31 1.22
C GLY A 208 -4.23 5.12 2.40
N SER A 209 -3.83 6.24 2.97
CA SER A 209 -3.06 6.37 4.22
C SER A 209 -1.70 5.65 4.28
N SER A 210 -0.63 6.45 4.25
CA SER A 210 0.74 5.94 4.46
C SER A 210 0.87 5.17 5.76
N PHE A 211 0.22 5.63 6.85
CA PHE A 211 0.18 4.90 8.11
C PHE A 211 -0.29 3.45 7.91
N LEU A 212 -1.44 3.25 7.24
CA LEU A 212 -2.01 1.92 7.05
C LEU A 212 -1.14 1.06 6.13
N ASN A 213 -0.61 1.62 5.05
CA ASN A 213 0.24 0.88 4.11
C ASN A 213 1.59 0.47 4.70
N HIS A 214 2.15 1.24 5.64
CA HIS A 214 3.30 0.79 6.44
C HIS A 214 2.93 -0.41 7.34
N GLN A 215 1.72 -0.43 7.92
CA GLN A 215 1.25 -1.58 8.68
C GLN A 215 1.01 -2.80 7.76
N TRP A 216 0.49 -2.59 6.55
CA TRP A 216 0.32 -3.65 5.57
C TRP A 216 1.65 -4.29 5.15
N LEU A 217 2.73 -3.53 5.03
CA LEU A 217 4.07 -4.09 4.81
C LEU A 217 4.63 -4.79 6.06
N ALA A 218 4.23 -4.37 7.26
CA ALA A 218 4.71 -4.97 8.51
C ALA A 218 3.92 -6.22 8.93
N CYS A 219 2.58 -6.20 8.86
CA CYS A 219 1.72 -7.26 9.38
C CYS A 219 0.64 -7.78 8.41
N ALA A 220 0.52 -7.21 7.22
CA ALA A 220 -0.63 -7.45 6.32
C ALA A 220 -1.97 -7.26 7.07
N CYS A 221 -2.10 -6.22 7.87
CA CYS A 221 -3.25 -6.01 8.73
C CYS A 221 -3.52 -4.53 9.01
N ALA A 222 -4.75 -4.22 9.45
CA ALA A 222 -5.09 -2.94 10.04
C ALA A 222 -4.98 -3.03 11.57
N PRO A 223 -4.23 -2.12 12.24
CA PRO A 223 -4.14 -2.08 13.69
C PRO A 223 -5.49 -1.88 14.37
N PHE A 224 -5.65 -2.40 15.57
CA PHE A 224 -6.91 -2.37 16.30
C PHE A 224 -6.80 -1.49 17.56
N TYR A 225 -7.80 -0.66 17.82
CA TYR A 225 -7.92 0.14 19.03
C TYR A 225 -9.01 -0.44 19.95
N PRO A 226 -8.66 -1.23 20.98
CA PRO A 226 -9.66 -1.85 21.86
C PRO A 226 -10.46 -0.79 22.61
N ASN A 227 -11.81 -0.97 22.65
CA ASN A 227 -12.75 -0.08 23.36
C ASN A 227 -12.64 1.40 22.93
N ALA A 228 -12.43 1.66 21.63
CA ALA A 228 -12.27 3.02 21.11
C ALA A 228 -13.51 3.91 21.42
N ASP A 229 -14.70 3.33 21.47
CA ASP A 229 -15.98 4.00 21.77
C ASP A 229 -16.07 4.57 23.19
N THR A 230 -15.33 4.01 24.13
CA THR A 230 -15.25 4.48 25.54
C THR A 230 -13.90 5.11 25.90
N SER A 231 -13.02 5.26 24.93
CA SER A 231 -11.66 5.81 25.07
C SER A 231 -11.58 7.27 24.66
N PRO A 232 -10.46 7.95 24.93
CA PRO A 232 -10.17 9.28 24.36
C PRO A 232 -10.26 9.35 22.83
N SER A 233 -10.12 8.23 22.12
CA SER A 233 -10.20 8.15 20.64
C SER A 233 -11.63 8.06 20.09
N HIS A 234 -12.67 8.04 20.90
CA HIS A 234 -14.06 8.04 20.44
C HIS A 234 -14.36 9.11 19.34
N PRO A 235 -13.86 10.36 19.45
CA PRO A 235 -14.08 11.35 18.39
C PRO A 235 -13.42 11.00 17.05
N SER A 236 -12.44 10.09 17.04
CA SER A 236 -11.74 9.63 15.83
C SER A 236 -12.47 8.51 15.08
N ILE A 237 -13.57 7.96 15.62
CA ILE A 237 -14.38 6.96 14.93
C ILE A 237 -15.17 7.65 13.82
N VAL A 238 -15.03 7.18 12.57
CA VAL A 238 -15.70 7.78 11.41
C VAL A 238 -17.22 7.57 11.44
N THR A 239 -17.93 8.37 10.64
CA THR A 239 -19.31 8.07 10.26
C THR A 239 -19.32 7.59 8.82
N ALA A 240 -19.43 6.27 8.65
CA ALA A 240 -19.47 5.60 7.35
C ALA A 240 -20.88 5.15 6.98
N ASN A 241 -21.08 4.83 5.68
CA ASN A 241 -22.29 4.20 5.20
C ASN A 241 -22.41 2.74 5.71
N THR A 242 -23.55 2.11 5.47
CA THR A 242 -23.83 0.73 5.94
C THR A 242 -22.91 -0.31 5.28
N ALA A 243 -22.43 -0.04 4.05
CA ALA A 243 -21.49 -0.92 3.36
C ALA A 243 -20.07 -0.83 3.95
N GLY A 244 -19.73 0.26 4.65
CA GLY A 244 -18.43 0.48 5.25
C GLY A 244 -17.34 0.89 4.26
N ASP A 245 -17.72 1.41 3.08
CA ASP A 245 -16.81 1.77 1.99
C ASP A 245 -16.83 3.27 1.64
N ALA A 246 -17.70 4.07 2.28
CA ALA A 246 -17.77 5.50 2.05
C ALA A 246 -18.13 6.27 3.34
N LEU A 247 -17.61 7.51 3.45
CA LEU A 247 -18.01 8.44 4.50
C LEU A 247 -19.39 9.05 4.20
N ILE A 248 -20.14 9.37 5.26
CA ILE A 248 -21.38 10.13 5.13
C ILE A 248 -21.04 11.61 4.86
N VAL A 249 -21.53 12.10 3.71
CA VAL A 249 -21.39 13.50 3.31
C VAL A 249 -22.23 14.40 4.22
N ALA A 250 -21.66 15.49 4.70
CA ALA A 250 -22.36 16.46 5.55
C ALA A 250 -23.38 17.29 4.73
N ALA A 251 -24.49 17.66 5.37
CA ALA A 251 -25.56 18.44 4.72
C ALA A 251 -25.10 19.80 4.14
N ASN A 252 -24.02 20.38 4.69
CA ASN A 252 -23.44 21.64 4.22
C ASN A 252 -22.24 21.43 3.27
N SER A 253 -22.07 20.23 2.76
CA SER A 253 -21.05 19.94 1.73
C SER A 253 -21.48 20.54 0.38
N PRO A 254 -20.54 21.08 -0.42
CA PRO A 254 -20.85 21.46 -1.79
C PRO A 254 -21.37 20.23 -2.58
N HIS A 255 -22.45 20.42 -3.33
CA HIS A 255 -23.06 19.33 -4.10
C HIS A 255 -22.16 18.85 -5.26
N SER A 256 -21.36 19.75 -5.82
CA SER A 256 -20.45 19.50 -6.94
C SER A 256 -19.00 19.77 -6.54
N ALA A 257 -18.08 19.01 -7.12
CA ALA A 257 -16.64 19.22 -7.00
C ALA A 257 -16.19 20.57 -7.60
N ILE A 258 -16.93 21.08 -8.60
CA ILE A 258 -16.70 22.41 -9.20
C ILE A 258 -16.95 23.52 -8.17
N ASN A 259 -17.74 23.28 -7.15
CA ASN A 259 -18.14 24.31 -6.15
C ASN A 259 -17.35 24.23 -4.85
N GLY A 260 -16.39 23.33 -4.73
CA GLY A 260 -15.50 23.24 -3.57
C GLY A 260 -15.28 21.84 -3.00
N VAL A 261 -14.48 21.80 -1.96
CA VAL A 261 -14.04 20.58 -1.25
C VAL A 261 -15.21 19.89 -0.56
N PRO A 262 -15.33 18.53 -0.62
CA PRO A 262 -16.37 17.81 0.09
C PRO A 262 -16.20 17.94 1.62
N LYS A 263 -17.33 17.90 2.33
CA LYS A 263 -17.38 17.89 3.80
C LYS A 263 -18.08 16.63 4.26
N PHE A 264 -17.53 16.00 5.29
CA PHE A 264 -18.06 14.74 5.85
C PHE A 264 -18.62 14.99 7.25
N VAL A 265 -19.57 14.14 7.67
CA VAL A 265 -20.15 14.22 9.03
C VAL A 265 -19.06 13.98 10.08
N ARG A 266 -18.25 12.95 9.87
CA ARG A 266 -17.04 12.69 10.68
C ARG A 266 -16.04 11.92 9.84
N ASP A 267 -14.89 12.55 9.58
CA ASP A 267 -13.71 11.95 8.94
C ASP A 267 -12.63 11.73 9.99
N GLY A 268 -12.60 10.54 10.57
CA GLY A 268 -11.69 10.18 11.66
C GLY A 268 -10.60 9.20 11.22
N ASN A 269 -9.91 8.64 12.21
CA ASN A 269 -8.80 7.71 11.98
C ASN A 269 -9.16 6.25 12.23
N LEU A 270 -10.34 6.00 12.81
CA LEU A 270 -10.80 4.67 13.18
C LEU A 270 -12.08 4.31 12.41
N THR A 271 -12.15 3.07 11.94
CA THR A 271 -13.40 2.51 11.41
C THR A 271 -14.48 2.40 12.50
N PRO A 272 -15.77 2.21 12.15
CA PRO A 272 -16.83 1.98 13.14
C PRO A 272 -16.59 0.76 14.06
N ASP A 273 -15.80 -0.20 13.61
CA ASP A 273 -15.37 -1.40 14.34
C ASP A 273 -13.92 -1.30 14.86
N PHE A 274 -13.43 -0.05 15.03
CA PHE A 274 -12.24 0.35 15.79
C PHE A 274 -10.88 -0.01 15.17
N HIS A 275 -10.80 -0.30 13.89
CA HIS A 275 -9.49 -0.44 13.23
C HIS A 275 -8.91 0.92 12.83
N ALA A 276 -7.63 1.12 13.08
CA ALA A 276 -6.92 2.33 12.70
C ALA A 276 -6.57 2.27 11.20
N VAL A 277 -7.18 3.16 10.43
CA VAL A 277 -7.04 3.21 8.95
C VAL A 277 -6.42 4.51 8.45
N ASN A 278 -6.32 5.53 9.30
CA ASN A 278 -5.58 6.77 9.02
C ASN A 278 -4.60 7.03 10.16
N THR A 279 -3.74 8.04 10.00
CA THR A 279 -2.58 8.29 10.86
C THR A 279 -2.94 8.37 12.35
N MET A 280 -2.46 7.39 13.10
CA MET A 280 -2.39 7.38 14.54
C MET A 280 -0.92 7.54 14.97
N GLN A 281 -0.70 7.92 16.22
CA GLN A 281 0.62 8.10 16.79
C GLN A 281 1.05 6.84 17.56
N PRO A 282 2.33 6.45 17.50
CA PRO A 282 2.82 5.33 18.28
C PRO A 282 2.78 5.64 19.79
N ALA A 283 2.61 4.60 20.59
CA ALA A 283 2.69 4.68 22.05
C ALA A 283 4.11 4.91 22.59
N TYR A 284 5.12 4.80 21.74
CA TYR A 284 6.53 4.92 22.08
C TYR A 284 7.18 6.08 21.33
N GLN A 285 8.15 6.76 21.97
CA GLN A 285 8.90 7.82 21.31
C GLN A 285 9.86 7.26 20.22
N PRO A 286 10.07 8.03 19.12
CA PRO A 286 9.49 9.31 18.81
C PRO A 286 8.01 9.18 18.41
N SER A 287 7.22 10.15 18.84
CA SER A 287 5.78 10.21 18.61
C SER A 287 5.37 11.69 18.48
N GLY A 288 4.31 11.96 17.71
CA GLY A 288 3.68 13.28 17.68
C GLY A 288 3.02 13.66 19.01
N ASN A 289 2.71 12.68 19.86
CA ASN A 289 2.19 12.89 21.20
C ASN A 289 3.34 12.86 22.22
N LYS A 290 3.52 13.98 22.94
CA LYS A 290 4.51 14.10 24.00
C LYS A 290 4.17 13.15 25.17
N PRO A 291 5.16 12.79 26.00
CA PRO A 291 4.90 12.10 27.26
C PRO A 291 3.92 12.88 28.15
N ALA A 292 3.14 12.16 28.96
CA ALA A 292 2.35 12.80 30.02
C ALA A 292 3.28 13.31 31.13
N ASP A 293 2.87 14.37 31.80
CA ASP A 293 3.66 15.00 32.86
C ASP A 293 4.03 14.00 33.96
N GLY A 294 5.31 13.94 34.30
CA GLY A 294 5.84 13.05 35.34
C GLY A 294 5.89 11.57 34.96
N GLN A 295 5.57 11.20 33.74
CA GLN A 295 5.67 9.83 33.24
C GLN A 295 7.01 9.56 32.53
N ASP A 296 7.30 8.32 32.22
CA ASP A 296 8.51 7.91 31.51
C ASP A 296 8.58 8.61 30.13
N PRO A 297 9.67 9.37 29.87
CA PRO A 297 9.79 10.15 28.63
C PRO A 297 9.89 9.31 27.35
N ARG A 298 10.05 7.99 27.46
CA ARG A 298 10.11 7.07 26.33
C ARG A 298 8.73 6.70 25.79
N PHE A 299 7.63 7.07 26.49
CA PHE A 299 6.26 6.74 26.13
C PHE A 299 5.48 8.01 25.73
N ALA A 300 4.56 7.87 24.80
CA ALA A 300 3.60 8.91 24.48
C ALA A 300 2.44 8.92 25.49
N ASP A 301 1.80 10.07 25.67
CA ASP A 301 0.62 10.21 26.53
C ASP A 301 -0.54 9.36 26.00
N PRO A 302 -0.98 8.29 26.69
CA PRO A 302 -2.06 7.43 26.25
C PRO A 302 -3.46 8.10 26.32
N SER A 303 -3.59 9.24 26.98
CA SER A 303 -4.83 10.01 27.05
C SER A 303 -5.09 10.85 25.78
N ARG A 304 -4.12 10.96 24.89
CA ARG A 304 -4.30 11.68 23.64
C ARG A 304 -5.16 10.88 22.66
N PRO A 305 -6.14 11.52 22.00
CA PRO A 305 -7.06 10.82 21.08
C PRO A 305 -6.39 10.08 19.92
N THR A 306 -5.16 10.45 19.58
CA THR A 306 -4.42 9.87 18.46
C THR A 306 -3.35 8.85 18.89
N THR A 307 -3.13 8.61 20.18
CA THR A 307 -2.17 7.58 20.62
C THR A 307 -2.79 6.20 20.45
N LEU A 308 -2.23 5.41 19.54
CA LEU A 308 -2.65 4.03 19.33
C LEU A 308 -2.04 3.13 20.41
N PRO A 309 -2.83 2.31 21.11
CA PRO A 309 -2.29 1.31 22.03
C PRO A 309 -1.32 0.35 21.34
N PRO A 310 -0.30 -0.15 22.04
CA PRO A 310 0.66 -1.09 21.46
C PRO A 310 -0.02 -2.31 20.87
N GLN A 311 0.33 -2.65 19.63
CA GLN A 311 -0.25 -3.77 18.89
C GLN A 311 0.43 -5.08 19.28
N THR A 312 -0.31 -6.18 19.24
CA THR A 312 0.19 -7.53 19.57
C THR A 312 0.02 -8.53 18.43
N ILE A 313 -0.51 -8.06 17.28
CA ILE A 313 -0.65 -8.88 16.08
C ILE A 313 0.75 -9.21 15.55
N PRO A 314 1.02 -10.47 15.16
CA PRO A 314 2.32 -10.85 14.62
C PRO A 314 2.70 -10.07 13.35
N THR A 315 3.97 -9.71 13.26
CA THR A 315 4.55 -9.03 12.10
C THR A 315 5.40 -9.98 11.26
N VAL A 316 5.77 -9.57 10.04
CA VAL A 316 6.77 -10.30 9.24
C VAL A 316 8.13 -10.34 9.95
N GLY A 317 8.47 -9.29 10.71
CA GLY A 317 9.68 -9.27 11.56
C GLY A 317 9.67 -10.35 12.63
N ASP A 318 8.53 -10.58 13.31
CA ASP A 318 8.39 -11.69 14.25
C ASP A 318 8.60 -13.04 13.56
N ARG A 319 8.03 -13.22 12.36
CA ARG A 319 8.22 -14.46 11.58
C ARG A 319 9.66 -14.69 11.14
N LEU A 320 10.38 -13.64 10.76
CA LEU A 320 11.81 -13.72 10.46
C LEU A 320 12.62 -14.09 11.72
N SER A 321 12.31 -13.48 12.85
CA SER A 321 12.96 -13.78 14.15
C SER A 321 12.71 -15.22 14.61
N GLU A 322 11.50 -15.77 14.43
CA GLU A 322 11.17 -17.18 14.70
C GLU A 322 12.08 -18.15 13.93
N LYS A 323 12.62 -17.75 12.79
CA LYS A 323 13.52 -18.53 11.93
C LYS A 323 14.99 -18.14 12.08
N ASN A 324 15.33 -17.26 13.01
CA ASN A 324 16.69 -16.71 13.18
C ASN A 324 17.23 -16.04 11.91
N ILE A 325 16.35 -15.47 11.08
CA ILE A 325 16.74 -14.65 9.94
C ILE A 325 17.04 -13.24 10.44
N SER A 326 18.24 -12.74 10.15
CA SER A 326 18.61 -11.38 10.53
C SER A 326 17.82 -10.36 9.72
N TRP A 327 17.21 -9.38 10.40
CA TRP A 327 16.43 -8.34 9.75
C TRP A 327 16.45 -7.03 10.53
N ALA A 328 16.20 -5.92 9.84
CA ALA A 328 16.00 -4.62 10.46
C ALA A 328 15.16 -3.70 9.56
N TRP A 329 14.43 -2.78 10.21
CA TRP A 329 13.81 -1.63 9.58
C TRP A 329 14.64 -0.38 9.86
N PHE A 330 15.21 0.19 8.82
CA PHE A 330 16.02 1.40 8.85
C PHE A 330 15.16 2.62 8.49
N SER A 331 14.88 3.47 9.47
CA SER A 331 14.19 4.75 9.20
C SER A 331 15.20 5.88 9.09
N GLY A 332 15.13 6.63 8.00
CA GLY A 332 15.98 7.80 7.81
C GLY A 332 15.77 8.82 8.93
N ALA A 333 16.86 9.30 9.53
CA ALA A 333 16.88 10.28 10.59
C ALA A 333 16.26 9.83 11.94
N TRP A 334 16.06 8.55 12.17
CA TRP A 334 15.46 8.01 13.40
C TRP A 334 16.16 8.50 14.68
N GLN A 335 17.48 8.33 14.76
CA GLN A 335 18.26 8.74 15.92
C GLN A 335 18.29 10.27 16.08
N HIS A 336 18.41 10.98 14.97
CA HIS A 336 18.37 12.44 14.99
C HIS A 336 17.09 12.98 15.63
N VAL A 337 15.93 12.37 15.29
CA VAL A 337 14.63 12.80 15.85
C VAL A 337 14.51 12.42 17.33
N LEU A 338 15.05 11.30 17.75
CA LEU A 338 15.11 10.93 19.16
C LEU A 338 15.95 11.92 19.99
N ASP A 339 17.07 12.38 19.46
CA ASP A 339 18.03 13.25 20.18
C ASP A 339 17.64 14.74 20.10
N HIS A 340 17.07 15.19 18.99
CA HIS A 340 16.90 16.63 18.69
C HIS A 340 15.44 17.03 18.41
N GLY A 341 14.51 16.05 18.38
CA GLY A 341 13.14 16.28 17.92
C GLY A 341 13.03 16.39 16.40
N ASN A 342 11.78 16.51 15.95
CA ASN A 342 11.47 16.59 14.52
C ASN A 342 11.36 18.06 14.09
N ALA A 343 11.91 18.41 12.94
CA ALA A 343 11.87 19.75 12.37
C ALA A 343 11.52 19.69 10.87
N TYR A 344 10.98 20.80 10.36
CA TYR A 344 10.75 21.05 8.95
C TYR A 344 11.75 22.12 8.47
N PRO A 345 12.29 22.05 7.26
CA PRO A 345 12.04 21.04 6.21
C PRO A 345 12.89 19.77 6.36
N MET A 346 13.76 19.68 7.32
CA MET A 346 14.64 18.53 7.50
C MET A 346 14.80 18.18 8.98
N PRO A 347 14.64 16.91 9.35
CA PRO A 347 14.43 15.74 8.48
C PRO A 347 12.97 15.53 8.04
N ASP A 348 12.02 16.27 8.58
CA ASP A 348 10.56 16.12 8.39
C ASP A 348 10.08 14.67 8.54
N PHE A 349 10.47 14.05 9.63
CA PHE A 349 10.22 12.64 9.93
C PHE A 349 8.74 12.38 10.23
N GLN A 350 8.14 11.43 9.55
CA GLN A 350 6.80 10.97 9.84
C GLN A 350 6.84 9.75 10.78
N TYR A 351 6.08 9.77 11.87
CA TYR A 351 6.23 8.76 12.95
C TYR A 351 5.87 7.35 12.52
N HIS A 352 5.01 7.19 11.50
CA HIS A 352 4.67 5.90 10.89
C HIS A 352 5.79 5.34 9.99
N HIS A 353 6.83 6.12 9.68
CA HIS A 353 8.00 5.64 8.94
C HIS A 353 8.80 4.56 9.70
N GLN A 354 8.49 4.36 10.99
CA GLN A 354 8.94 3.22 11.78
C GLN A 354 7.71 2.42 12.24
N PRO A 355 7.13 1.53 11.40
CA PRO A 355 5.90 0.84 11.72
C PRO A 355 6.00 -0.07 12.95
N TYR A 356 7.17 -0.62 13.21
CA TYR A 356 7.39 -1.49 14.39
C TYR A 356 7.34 -0.73 15.73
N ASN A 357 7.41 0.61 15.69
CA ASN A 357 7.24 1.45 16.89
C ASN A 357 5.80 1.42 17.45
N PHE A 358 4.87 0.79 16.73
CA PHE A 358 3.49 0.58 17.16
C PHE A 358 3.26 -0.75 17.88
N TYR A 359 4.25 -1.64 17.97
CA TYR A 359 4.08 -3.01 18.48
C TYR A 359 4.71 -3.23 19.84
N ALA A 360 3.99 -3.97 20.69
CA ALA A 360 4.42 -4.26 22.07
C ALA A 360 5.78 -4.97 22.17
N ASN A 361 6.10 -5.84 21.19
CA ASN A 361 7.37 -6.57 21.16
C ASN A 361 8.60 -5.64 21.04
N TYR A 362 8.39 -4.42 20.50
CA TYR A 362 9.43 -3.43 20.24
C TYR A 362 9.32 -2.22 21.19
N ALA A 363 8.80 -2.45 22.39
CA ALA A 363 8.74 -1.43 23.44
C ALA A 363 10.13 -0.92 23.84
N PRO A 364 10.26 0.32 24.34
CA PRO A 364 11.53 0.85 24.84
C PRO A 364 12.20 -0.05 25.87
N GLY A 365 13.48 -0.35 25.70
CA GLY A 365 14.27 -1.23 26.57
C GLY A 365 14.17 -2.72 26.24
N THR A 366 13.50 -3.11 25.16
CA THR A 366 13.52 -4.50 24.68
C THR A 366 14.70 -4.73 23.72
N ALA A 367 15.33 -5.91 23.80
CA ALA A 367 16.40 -6.31 22.88
C ALA A 367 15.92 -6.30 21.42
N ALA A 368 14.66 -6.66 21.16
CA ALA A 368 14.08 -6.64 19.84
C ALA A 368 14.04 -5.21 19.25
N ARG A 369 13.69 -4.19 20.05
CA ARG A 369 13.75 -2.79 19.60
C ARG A 369 15.18 -2.39 19.19
N GLU A 370 16.15 -2.66 20.04
CA GLU A 370 17.55 -2.29 19.80
C GLU A 370 18.14 -3.00 18.58
N GLN A 371 17.72 -4.23 18.33
CA GLN A 371 18.19 -5.04 17.22
C GLN A 371 17.53 -4.67 15.89
N HIS A 372 16.23 -4.37 15.89
CA HIS A 372 15.45 -4.34 14.66
C HIS A 372 14.99 -2.94 14.24
N LEU A 373 14.82 -1.99 15.17
CA LEU A 373 14.45 -0.61 14.85
C LEU A 373 15.73 0.21 14.72
N GLN A 374 16.21 0.34 13.50
CA GLN A 374 17.53 0.91 13.24
C GLN A 374 17.42 2.32 12.63
N ASP A 375 18.44 3.12 12.90
CA ASP A 375 18.61 4.42 12.29
C ASP A 375 19.20 4.27 10.88
N GLY A 376 18.54 4.85 9.88
CA GLY A 376 19.08 5.00 8.53
C GLY A 376 20.14 6.09 8.41
N GLY A 377 20.22 6.98 9.41
CA GLY A 377 21.07 8.17 9.40
C GLY A 377 20.43 9.33 8.63
N LEU A 378 20.94 10.55 8.86
CA LEU A 378 20.64 11.69 8.01
C LEU A 378 21.16 11.41 6.59
N ASN A 379 20.30 11.68 5.60
CA ASN A 379 20.58 11.43 4.18
C ASN A 379 20.97 9.97 3.88
N GLY A 380 20.50 9.02 4.69
CA GLY A 380 20.81 7.60 4.51
C GLY A 380 22.23 7.19 4.90
N SER A 381 23.01 8.08 5.52
CA SER A 381 24.46 7.89 5.74
C SER A 381 24.83 6.62 6.50
N ARG A 382 24.01 6.21 7.48
CA ARG A 382 24.27 4.98 8.24
C ARG A 382 23.90 3.73 7.43
N PHE A 383 22.82 3.78 6.68
CA PHE A 383 22.40 2.69 5.81
C PHE A 383 23.40 2.47 4.67
N ILE A 384 23.85 3.55 4.02
CA ILE A 384 24.91 3.54 2.98
C ILE A 384 26.20 2.90 3.52
N LYS A 385 26.62 3.28 4.73
CA LYS A 385 27.80 2.67 5.37
C LYS A 385 27.67 1.15 5.50
N LEU A 386 26.51 0.64 5.93
CA LEU A 386 26.28 -0.81 6.05
C LEU A 386 26.28 -1.51 4.68
N ILE A 387 25.76 -0.85 3.65
CA ILE A 387 25.81 -1.34 2.24
C ILE A 387 27.26 -1.50 1.79
N ASP A 388 28.07 -0.45 1.95
CA ASP A 388 29.46 -0.40 1.48
C ASP A 388 30.34 -1.40 2.22
N GLU A 389 30.07 -1.63 3.51
CA GLU A 389 30.79 -2.60 4.33
C GLU A 389 30.31 -4.05 4.12
N GLY A 390 29.24 -4.29 3.34
CA GLY A 390 28.65 -5.62 3.15
C GLY A 390 28.05 -6.19 4.45
N LYS A 391 27.46 -5.34 5.28
CA LYS A 391 26.93 -5.69 6.61
C LYS A 391 25.42 -5.56 6.75
N LEU A 392 24.69 -5.52 5.63
CA LEU A 392 23.24 -5.53 5.68
C LEU A 392 22.71 -6.85 6.27
N PRO A 393 21.66 -6.81 7.12
CA PRO A 393 20.90 -8.00 7.48
C PRO A 393 20.38 -8.75 6.24
N GLN A 394 20.01 -10.04 6.43
CA GLN A 394 19.41 -10.83 5.36
C GLN A 394 18.13 -10.19 4.79
N VAL A 395 17.36 -9.47 5.64
CA VAL A 395 16.22 -8.68 5.21
C VAL A 395 16.34 -7.27 5.78
N SER A 396 16.40 -6.28 4.91
CA SER A 396 16.53 -4.86 5.25
C SER A 396 15.39 -4.07 4.64
N PHE A 397 14.60 -3.41 5.46
CA PHE A 397 13.65 -2.40 5.02
C PHE A 397 14.29 -1.04 5.20
N TYR A 398 14.23 -0.19 4.20
CA TYR A 398 14.72 1.18 4.28
C TYR A 398 13.63 2.18 3.93
N LYS A 399 13.36 3.08 4.85
CA LYS A 399 12.46 4.22 4.65
C LYS A 399 13.28 5.51 4.59
N PRO A 400 13.29 6.23 3.46
CA PRO A 400 13.95 7.53 3.37
C PRO A 400 13.41 8.52 4.42
N GLN A 401 14.22 9.47 4.84
CA GLN A 401 13.74 10.59 5.67
C GLN A 401 12.72 11.43 4.90
N GLY A 402 11.88 12.19 5.60
CA GLY A 402 10.72 12.85 5.01
C GLY A 402 11.02 13.69 3.77
N ASN A 403 12.04 14.54 3.81
CA ASN A 403 12.39 15.40 2.68
C ASN A 403 13.08 14.67 1.50
N LEU A 404 13.27 13.34 1.55
CA LEU A 404 13.93 12.53 0.52
C LEU A 404 13.09 11.32 0.08
N ASN A 405 11.77 11.36 0.29
CA ASN A 405 10.88 10.22 0.04
C ASN A 405 9.89 10.42 -1.12
N GLU A 406 9.90 11.58 -1.77
CA GLU A 406 9.03 12.01 -2.88
C GLU A 406 7.59 12.41 -2.49
N HIS A 407 7.22 12.43 -1.21
CA HIS A 407 5.87 12.78 -0.76
C HIS A 407 5.47 14.19 -1.18
N SER A 408 4.36 14.32 -1.92
CA SER A 408 3.77 15.64 -2.22
C SER A 408 3.54 16.43 -0.93
N GLY A 409 3.72 17.74 -0.99
CA GLY A 409 3.46 18.62 0.14
C GLY A 409 4.67 18.91 1.03
N TYR A 410 5.68 18.04 1.13
CA TYR A 410 6.88 18.28 1.95
C TYR A 410 8.19 17.75 1.38
N ALA A 411 8.15 16.93 0.34
CA ALA A 411 9.32 16.50 -0.42
C ALA A 411 9.09 16.75 -1.91
N ASP A 412 10.15 17.02 -2.63
CA ASP A 412 10.14 17.11 -4.09
C ASP A 412 10.57 15.77 -4.71
N ILE A 413 10.20 15.57 -5.98
CA ILE A 413 10.46 14.32 -6.69
C ILE A 413 11.96 14.16 -6.97
N GLU A 414 12.66 15.23 -7.40
CA GLU A 414 14.07 15.16 -7.81
C GLU A 414 14.99 14.77 -6.65
N SER A 415 14.73 15.31 -5.44
CA SER A 415 15.51 14.98 -4.25
C SER A 415 15.37 13.51 -3.86
N GLY A 416 14.12 12.98 -3.87
CA GLY A 416 13.85 11.58 -3.55
C GLY A 416 14.35 10.62 -4.62
N ASP A 417 14.09 10.89 -5.90
CA ASP A 417 14.61 10.14 -7.04
C ASP A 417 16.15 10.02 -7.00
N SER A 418 16.81 11.16 -6.73
CA SER A 418 18.27 11.20 -6.63
C SER A 418 18.80 10.39 -5.46
N HIS A 419 18.14 10.49 -4.30
CA HIS A 419 18.50 9.74 -3.10
C HIS A 419 18.36 8.24 -3.30
N ILE A 420 17.22 7.78 -3.84
CA ILE A 420 16.97 6.35 -4.07
C ILE A 420 17.94 5.81 -5.14
N ALA A 421 18.18 6.56 -6.21
CA ALA A 421 19.14 6.15 -7.26
C ALA A 421 20.58 6.05 -6.72
N ASP A 422 20.98 6.93 -5.81
CA ASP A 422 22.28 6.86 -5.15
C ASP A 422 22.40 5.60 -4.28
N LEU A 423 21.37 5.27 -3.49
CA LEU A 423 21.30 4.02 -2.74
C LEU A 423 21.46 2.79 -3.65
N ILE A 424 20.77 2.77 -4.81
CA ILE A 424 20.91 1.69 -5.79
C ILE A 424 22.37 1.59 -6.29
N SER A 425 23.03 2.73 -6.54
CA SER A 425 24.43 2.75 -6.96
C SER A 425 25.38 2.15 -5.91
N HIS A 426 25.13 2.39 -4.61
CA HIS A 426 25.86 1.76 -3.52
C HIS A 426 25.56 0.25 -3.43
N LEU A 427 24.28 -0.14 -3.52
CA LEU A 427 23.87 -1.54 -3.50
C LEU A 427 24.48 -2.36 -4.63
N GLU A 428 24.54 -1.82 -5.86
CA GLU A 428 25.20 -2.46 -7.02
C GLU A 428 26.70 -2.70 -6.80
N LYS A 429 27.34 -1.93 -5.94
CA LYS A 429 28.78 -2.04 -5.60
C LYS A 429 29.03 -2.81 -4.30
N SER A 430 27.99 -3.12 -3.54
CA SER A 430 28.11 -3.83 -2.25
C SER A 430 28.77 -5.20 -2.41
N PRO A 431 29.60 -5.64 -1.44
CA PRO A 431 30.09 -7.01 -1.39
C PRO A 431 28.99 -8.09 -1.41
N GLN A 432 27.76 -7.74 -0.99
CA GLN A 432 26.59 -8.65 -0.95
C GLN A 432 25.83 -8.69 -2.29
N TRP A 433 26.14 -7.83 -3.26
CA TRP A 433 25.37 -7.62 -4.49
C TRP A 433 25.05 -8.89 -5.26
N GLN A 434 26.00 -9.81 -5.40
CA GLN A 434 25.85 -11.02 -6.24
C GLN A 434 24.68 -11.93 -5.80
N HIS A 435 24.21 -11.78 -4.58
CA HIS A 435 23.11 -12.56 -3.98
C HIS A 435 21.99 -11.67 -3.45
N MET A 436 21.83 -10.47 -4.02
CA MET A 436 20.91 -9.46 -3.52
C MET A 436 19.66 -9.32 -4.40
N LEU A 437 18.52 -9.15 -3.76
CA LEU A 437 17.27 -8.68 -4.36
C LEU A 437 16.94 -7.32 -3.75
N VAL A 438 16.80 -6.30 -4.57
CA VAL A 438 16.32 -4.97 -4.16
C VAL A 438 14.95 -4.74 -4.79
N ILE A 439 13.99 -4.34 -3.95
CA ILE A 439 12.63 -3.97 -4.32
C ILE A 439 12.47 -2.50 -3.98
N VAL A 440 12.22 -1.66 -4.98
CA VAL A 440 11.88 -0.25 -4.77
C VAL A 440 10.40 -0.09 -5.08
N THR A 441 9.62 0.39 -4.11
CA THR A 441 8.20 0.67 -4.32
C THR A 441 7.75 1.83 -3.43
N TYR A 442 6.52 2.26 -3.62
CA TYR A 442 5.88 3.32 -2.85
C TYR A 442 4.90 2.69 -1.86
N ASP A 443 4.59 3.42 -0.80
CA ASP A 443 3.60 2.96 0.19
C ASP A 443 2.18 3.06 -0.36
N GLU A 444 1.86 4.18 -1.03
CA GLU A 444 0.54 4.44 -1.60
C GLU A 444 0.57 5.47 -2.73
N ASN A 445 -0.62 5.80 -3.28
CA ASN A 445 -0.79 6.67 -4.44
C ASN A 445 -0.80 8.18 -4.13
N GLY A 446 -0.85 8.60 -2.85
CA GLY A 446 -0.91 10.03 -2.47
C GLY A 446 -2.14 10.79 -2.97
N GLY A 447 -3.28 10.13 -3.13
CA GLY A 447 -4.48 10.73 -3.72
C GLY A 447 -4.41 10.95 -5.23
N LEU A 448 -3.30 10.57 -5.87
CA LEU A 448 -3.06 10.71 -7.30
C LEU A 448 -3.73 9.59 -8.10
N TRP A 449 -4.27 9.95 -9.25
CA TRP A 449 -5.01 9.04 -10.11
C TRP A 449 -4.11 8.04 -10.84
N ASP A 450 -4.66 6.84 -11.04
CA ASP A 450 -4.14 5.84 -11.97
C ASP A 450 -5.29 5.26 -12.81
N HIS A 451 -5.03 4.95 -14.07
CA HIS A 451 -6.07 4.44 -14.97
C HIS A 451 -6.36 2.95 -14.76
N VAL A 452 -5.42 2.18 -14.21
CA VAL A 452 -5.58 0.74 -13.99
C VAL A 452 -6.37 0.49 -12.72
N ALA A 453 -7.50 -0.18 -12.86
CA ALA A 453 -8.32 -0.56 -11.72
C ALA A 453 -7.60 -1.56 -10.81
N PRO A 454 -7.61 -1.39 -9.49
CA PRO A 454 -7.13 -2.41 -8.58
C PRO A 454 -8.00 -3.67 -8.68
N PRO A 455 -7.43 -4.88 -8.51
CA PRO A 455 -8.20 -6.09 -8.41
C PRO A 455 -9.10 -6.04 -7.17
N LYS A 456 -10.26 -6.69 -7.22
CA LYS A 456 -11.14 -6.77 -6.05
C LYS A 456 -10.52 -7.72 -5.01
N GLY A 457 -10.07 -7.17 -3.90
CA GLY A 457 -9.51 -7.91 -2.78
C GLY A 457 -10.45 -8.02 -1.58
N ASP A 458 -9.89 -7.83 -0.40
CA ASP A 458 -10.62 -7.80 0.88
C ASP A 458 -11.14 -6.37 1.20
N ARG A 459 -11.70 -6.18 2.42
CA ARG A 459 -12.23 -4.86 2.85
C ARG A 459 -11.17 -3.75 2.97
N TRP A 460 -9.89 -4.12 3.00
CA TRP A 460 -8.78 -3.19 3.20
C TRP A 460 -8.14 -2.72 1.89
N GLY A 461 -8.25 -3.50 0.83
CA GLY A 461 -7.61 -3.24 -0.46
C GLY A 461 -7.62 -4.46 -1.40
N PRO A 462 -6.72 -4.47 -2.40
CA PRO A 462 -5.70 -3.46 -2.72
C PRO A 462 -6.27 -2.10 -3.10
N GLY A 463 -5.47 -1.05 -2.91
CA GLY A 463 -5.79 0.26 -3.42
C GLY A 463 -5.20 0.52 -4.80
N SER A 464 -4.98 1.80 -5.15
CA SER A 464 -4.50 2.23 -6.48
C SER A 464 -3.16 1.60 -6.88
N ARG A 465 -2.91 1.53 -8.19
CA ARG A 465 -1.62 1.09 -8.74
C ARG A 465 -0.51 2.07 -8.40
N ILE A 466 0.64 1.54 -7.95
CA ILE A 466 1.84 2.28 -7.58
C ILE A 466 3.05 1.70 -8.32
N PRO A 467 4.15 2.45 -8.50
CA PRO A 467 5.35 1.93 -9.14
C PRO A 467 6.06 0.88 -8.27
N ALA A 468 6.59 -0.17 -8.90
CA ALA A 468 7.52 -1.10 -8.26
C ALA A 468 8.63 -1.52 -9.24
N ILE A 469 9.88 -1.50 -8.78
CA ILE A 469 11.06 -1.79 -9.58
C ILE A 469 11.87 -2.88 -8.89
N ILE A 470 12.19 -3.95 -9.61
CA ILE A 470 13.02 -5.04 -9.13
C ILE A 470 14.44 -4.87 -9.67
N VAL A 471 15.38 -4.67 -8.76
CA VAL A 471 16.81 -4.44 -9.07
C VAL A 471 17.63 -5.56 -8.46
N SER A 472 18.30 -6.37 -9.29
CA SER A 472 19.03 -7.55 -8.83
C SER A 472 19.96 -8.06 -9.94
N PRO A 473 21.04 -8.78 -9.62
CA PRO A 473 21.75 -9.61 -10.60
C PRO A 473 20.83 -10.66 -11.25
N PHE A 474 19.80 -11.09 -10.52
CA PHE A 474 18.81 -12.06 -10.99
C PHE A 474 17.62 -11.43 -11.70
N ALA A 475 17.46 -10.10 -11.70
CA ALA A 475 16.33 -9.44 -12.36
C ALA A 475 16.37 -9.66 -13.88
N ARG A 476 15.20 -9.88 -14.47
CA ARG A 476 15.04 -9.79 -15.92
C ARG A 476 15.43 -8.40 -16.38
N ARG A 477 16.19 -8.32 -17.45
CA ARG A 477 16.66 -7.03 -17.98
C ARG A 477 15.71 -6.50 -19.03
N HIS A 478 15.48 -5.17 -19.02
CA HIS A 478 14.58 -4.49 -19.97
C HIS A 478 13.21 -5.17 -20.04
N TYR A 479 12.67 -5.50 -18.86
CA TYR A 479 11.46 -6.32 -18.73
C TYR A 479 10.37 -5.60 -17.96
N VAL A 480 9.12 -5.80 -18.40
CA VAL A 480 7.93 -5.35 -17.69
C VAL A 480 7.17 -6.59 -17.23
N ASP A 481 7.07 -6.80 -15.92
CA ASP A 481 6.28 -7.87 -15.30
C ASP A 481 4.82 -7.42 -15.17
N LYS A 482 3.91 -8.15 -15.81
CA LYS A 482 2.47 -7.89 -15.80
C LYS A 482 1.69 -8.75 -14.80
N THR A 483 2.39 -9.45 -13.93
CA THR A 483 1.76 -10.22 -12.87
C THR A 483 1.09 -9.27 -11.88
N VAL A 484 -0.14 -9.59 -11.49
CA VAL A 484 -0.87 -8.83 -10.45
C VAL A 484 -0.21 -9.05 -9.11
N GLN A 485 0.23 -7.97 -8.49
CA GLN A 485 0.97 -7.96 -7.23
C GLN A 485 0.50 -6.79 -6.36
N ASP A 486 0.71 -6.88 -5.07
CA ASP A 486 0.54 -5.76 -4.15
C ASP A 486 1.66 -5.75 -3.07
N THR A 487 1.58 -4.81 -2.14
CA THR A 487 2.55 -4.72 -1.04
C THR A 487 2.74 -6.04 -0.29
N THR A 488 1.69 -6.88 -0.19
CA THR A 488 1.80 -8.20 0.48
C THR A 488 2.55 -9.23 -0.35
N SER A 489 2.76 -9.01 -1.66
CA SER A 489 3.63 -9.85 -2.50
C SER A 489 5.07 -9.85 -2.01
N ILE A 490 5.53 -8.76 -1.38
CA ILE A 490 6.84 -8.69 -0.72
C ILE A 490 6.88 -9.65 0.48
N ILE A 491 5.83 -9.65 1.31
CA ILE A 491 5.71 -10.57 2.45
C ILE A 491 5.60 -12.03 1.97
N LYS A 492 4.87 -12.27 0.87
CA LYS A 492 4.73 -13.58 0.24
C LYS A 492 6.09 -14.10 -0.22
N PHE A 493 6.87 -13.30 -0.94
CA PHE A 493 8.25 -13.63 -1.31
C PHE A 493 9.10 -14.02 -0.10
N LEU A 494 9.10 -13.20 0.96
CA LEU A 494 9.86 -13.50 2.19
C LEU A 494 9.37 -14.79 2.85
N THR A 495 8.05 -15.03 2.87
CA THR A 495 7.43 -16.22 3.43
C THR A 495 7.91 -17.48 2.71
N GLU A 496 7.93 -17.47 1.39
CA GLU A 496 8.39 -18.59 0.58
C GLU A 496 9.90 -18.78 0.67
N ARG A 497 10.67 -17.65 0.55
CA ARG A 497 12.14 -17.69 0.59
C ARG A 497 12.69 -18.26 1.89
N TYR A 498 12.08 -17.94 3.02
CA TYR A 498 12.56 -18.34 4.35
C TYR A 498 11.68 -19.40 5.03
N ALA A 499 10.71 -19.95 4.32
CA ALA A 499 9.73 -20.91 4.85
C ALA A 499 9.12 -20.41 6.17
N LEU A 500 8.64 -19.17 6.15
CA LEU A 500 8.00 -18.53 7.31
C LEU A 500 6.58 -19.09 7.49
N ARG A 501 6.06 -19.02 8.71
CA ARG A 501 4.62 -19.21 8.94
C ARG A 501 3.88 -17.99 8.36
N PRO A 502 2.95 -18.17 7.43
CA PRO A 502 2.24 -17.06 6.82
C PRO A 502 1.53 -16.18 7.85
N LEU A 503 1.41 -14.89 7.56
CA LEU A 503 0.54 -13.98 8.29
C LEU A 503 -0.91 -14.18 7.84
N ASP A 504 -1.86 -14.11 8.77
CA ASP A 504 -3.28 -14.36 8.48
C ASP A 504 -3.82 -13.40 7.41
N GLY A 505 -3.43 -12.12 7.47
CA GLY A 505 -3.85 -11.13 6.47
C GLY A 505 -3.28 -11.38 5.08
N LEU A 506 -2.05 -11.92 4.97
CA LEU A 506 -1.50 -12.35 3.68
C LEU A 506 -2.36 -13.47 3.06
N VAL A 507 -2.72 -14.46 3.87
CA VAL A 507 -3.54 -15.60 3.41
C VAL A 507 -4.92 -15.10 2.96
N GLN A 508 -5.55 -14.24 3.74
CA GLN A 508 -6.87 -13.67 3.42
C GLN A 508 -6.83 -12.83 2.13
N ARG A 509 -5.79 -11.99 1.96
CA ARG A 509 -5.58 -11.20 0.75
C ARG A 509 -5.41 -12.08 -0.47
N ASP A 510 -4.54 -13.09 -0.41
CA ASP A 510 -4.26 -13.99 -1.53
C ASP A 510 -5.54 -14.74 -1.97
N GLN A 511 -6.30 -15.27 -1.02
CA GLN A 511 -7.59 -15.92 -1.26
C GLN A 511 -8.63 -14.97 -1.89
N ALA A 512 -8.72 -13.73 -1.42
CA ALA A 512 -9.67 -12.75 -1.94
C ALA A 512 -9.34 -12.36 -3.39
N ILE A 513 -8.05 -12.18 -3.71
CA ILE A 513 -7.60 -11.90 -5.07
C ILE A 513 -7.83 -13.11 -5.97
N GLU A 514 -7.48 -14.31 -5.54
CA GLU A 514 -7.72 -15.54 -6.31
C GLU A 514 -9.22 -15.73 -6.61
N ALA A 515 -10.08 -15.49 -5.64
CA ALA A 515 -11.53 -15.58 -5.82
C ALA A 515 -12.07 -14.57 -6.85
N SER A 516 -11.45 -13.40 -6.97
CA SER A 516 -11.91 -12.34 -7.89
C SER A 516 -11.27 -12.37 -9.27
N THR A 517 -10.02 -12.85 -9.38
CA THR A 517 -9.23 -12.82 -10.62
C THR A 517 -9.00 -14.21 -11.22
N GLY A 518 -9.27 -15.29 -10.47
CA GLY A 518 -8.98 -16.67 -10.84
C GLY A 518 -7.50 -17.06 -10.67
N LYS A 519 -6.67 -16.19 -10.10
CA LYS A 519 -5.24 -16.43 -9.82
C LYS A 519 -4.84 -15.77 -8.50
N PRO A 520 -3.96 -16.40 -7.70
CA PRO A 520 -3.40 -15.77 -6.52
C PRO A 520 -2.51 -14.58 -6.91
N LEU A 521 -2.18 -13.74 -5.93
CA LEU A 521 -1.16 -12.69 -6.09
C LEU A 521 0.19 -13.30 -6.50
N GLY A 522 0.93 -12.57 -7.30
CA GLY A 522 2.33 -12.88 -7.57
C GLY A 522 3.21 -12.78 -6.33
N ASP A 523 4.38 -13.40 -6.44
CA ASP A 523 5.40 -13.50 -5.39
C ASP A 523 6.73 -12.85 -5.82
N LEU A 524 6.71 -11.95 -6.77
CA LEU A 524 7.86 -11.28 -7.39
C LEU A 524 8.79 -12.19 -8.23
N THR A 525 8.65 -13.51 -8.18
CA THR A 525 9.53 -14.44 -8.91
C THR A 525 9.42 -14.32 -10.42
N GLY A 526 8.28 -13.86 -10.95
CA GLY A 526 8.08 -13.53 -12.36
C GLY A 526 9.07 -12.51 -12.93
N ALA A 527 9.55 -11.62 -12.07
CA ALA A 527 10.55 -10.60 -12.40
C ALA A 527 12.01 -11.14 -12.43
N LEU A 528 12.23 -12.40 -12.06
CA LEU A 528 13.57 -12.96 -11.79
C LEU A 528 13.94 -14.08 -12.77
N ILE A 529 15.25 -14.29 -12.94
CA ILE A 529 15.85 -15.47 -13.57
C ILE A 529 16.73 -16.12 -12.50
N LEU A 530 16.17 -17.10 -11.81
CA LEU A 530 16.84 -17.80 -10.73
C LEU A 530 17.45 -19.13 -11.22
N PRO A 531 18.51 -19.64 -10.56
CA PRO A 531 18.99 -21.00 -10.78
C PRO A 531 17.85 -22.00 -10.52
N LYS A 532 17.99 -23.19 -11.08
CA LYS A 532 17.09 -24.30 -10.77
C LYS A 532 17.43 -24.87 -9.41
N ALA A 533 16.42 -25.21 -8.62
CA ALA A 533 16.63 -25.96 -7.39
C ALA A 533 17.29 -27.32 -7.73
N LYS A 534 18.29 -27.68 -6.93
CA LYS A 534 19.04 -28.94 -7.09
C LYS A 534 18.23 -30.14 -6.64
#